data_b000e040d60721f44231e38ed90b64c3
#
_entry.id   b000e040d60721f44231e38ed90b64c3
#
_cell.length_a   1.000
_cell.length_b   1.000
_cell.length_c   1.000
_cell.angle_alpha   90.00
_cell.angle_beta   90.00
_cell.angle_gamma   90.00
#
_symmetry.space_group_name_H-M   'P 1'
#
loop_
_entity.id
_entity.type
_entity.pdbx_description
1 polymer ?
#
loop_
_entity_poly.entity_id
_entity_poly.type
_entity_poly.pdbx_seq_one_letter_code
_entity_poly.pdbx_strand_id
1 'polypeptide(L)'
;MNGTYILPNPAYGYCTNENGLLELDQKQAAVVRFIFDEYLEGNGIWRIAKSLNEQKIPTKTGKAAWLGGAIYIILKNSIYTGDLLLQKTYSEDTVPFVRRKNHGEYRQVLIENDHEPIVTHEEYEAVQRMLKQKSNRTKENQEEHPEEISEFKGKVICGICGSSYNRQAKKDRTGKSNVTWSCARRIQTKNLCENDIIKESQLEQAFVIMWNKLSNHCDEILIPLMHELEQLKVTPMIQEQLERLEKQIQEQKKQREILNHLASGEMIDSAFYMEQQSVIEKRLMECQRAKEQCLRKSRQRKELKQTKELIKWLKKGPAYLEGYDKTLFQAIVKQIIVNPNELVFQLKNGLQ
;
A
#
# COMPACT_ATOMS: atom_id res chain seq x y z
N MET A 1 -25.93 10.65 25.29
CA MET A 1 -25.66 9.45 24.48
C MET A 1 -24.77 8.54 25.30
N ASN A 2 -25.31 7.51 25.93
CA ASN A 2 -24.51 6.45 26.57
C ASN A 2 -24.06 5.50 25.46
N GLY A 3 -23.03 5.90 24.73
CA GLY A 3 -22.52 5.13 23.60
C GLY A 3 -21.59 4.03 24.08
N THR A 4 -22.08 2.84 24.23
CA THR A 4 -21.26 1.63 24.27
C THR A 4 -20.67 1.43 22.88
N TYR A 5 -19.36 1.66 22.76
CA TYR A 5 -18.66 1.40 21.50
C TYR A 5 -18.28 -0.07 21.42
N ILE A 6 -18.90 -0.79 20.49
CA ILE A 6 -18.59 -2.20 20.23
C ILE A 6 -17.46 -2.25 19.16
N LEU A 7 -16.33 -2.85 19.50
CA LEU A 7 -15.27 -3.18 18.56
C LEU A 7 -15.60 -4.51 17.87
N PRO A 8 -16.07 -4.51 16.62
CA PRO A 8 -16.48 -5.75 15.95
C PRO A 8 -15.27 -6.67 15.63
N ASN A 9 -14.05 -6.18 15.75
CA ASN A 9 -12.85 -6.92 15.49
C ASN A 9 -11.74 -6.48 16.49
N PRO A 10 -11.73 -7.02 17.72
CA PRO A 10 -10.78 -6.64 18.76
C PRO A 10 -9.32 -6.91 18.32
N ALA A 11 -8.34 -6.24 18.93
CA ALA A 11 -6.93 -6.51 18.67
C ALA A 11 -6.55 -7.94 19.11
N TYR A 12 -5.50 -8.50 18.53
CA TYR A 12 -4.92 -9.77 18.99
C TYR A 12 -4.52 -9.64 20.46
N GLY A 13 -4.91 -10.56 21.30
CA GLY A 13 -4.73 -10.47 22.76
C GLY A 13 -6.02 -10.13 23.51
N TYR A 14 -7.06 -9.69 22.79
CA TYR A 14 -8.37 -9.36 23.35
C TYR A 14 -9.49 -10.08 22.62
N CYS A 15 -10.55 -10.36 23.35
CA CYS A 15 -11.87 -10.76 22.85
C CYS A 15 -12.92 -9.75 23.29
N THR A 16 -14.11 -9.86 22.74
CA THR A 16 -15.26 -9.02 23.12
C THR A 16 -16.23 -9.88 23.92
N ASN A 17 -16.63 -9.41 25.11
CA ASN A 17 -17.63 -10.10 25.93
C ASN A 17 -19.07 -9.84 25.44
N GLU A 18 -20.06 -10.42 26.08
CA GLU A 18 -21.49 -10.29 25.75
C GLU A 18 -21.98 -8.83 25.82
N ASN A 19 -21.34 -7.98 26.62
CA ASN A 19 -21.64 -6.57 26.76
C ASN A 19 -20.90 -5.66 25.73
N GLY A 20 -20.08 -6.25 24.86
CA GLY A 20 -19.30 -5.51 23.86
C GLY A 20 -18.01 -4.89 24.40
N LEU A 21 -17.63 -5.18 25.64
CA LEU A 21 -16.39 -4.71 26.27
C LEU A 21 -15.21 -5.62 25.93
N LEU A 22 -14.01 -5.06 25.93
CA LEU A 22 -12.77 -5.81 25.70
C LEU A 22 -12.38 -6.60 26.96
N GLU A 23 -12.11 -7.88 26.79
CA GLU A 23 -11.55 -8.77 27.80
C GLU A 23 -10.29 -9.46 27.27
N LEU A 24 -9.40 -9.87 28.18
CA LEU A 24 -8.17 -10.57 27.81
C LEU A 24 -8.47 -11.99 27.30
N ASP A 25 -8.01 -12.29 26.08
CA ASP A 25 -7.76 -13.67 25.66
C ASP A 25 -6.41 -14.10 26.26
N GLN A 26 -6.42 -14.86 27.33
CA GLN A 26 -5.23 -15.24 28.11
C GLN A 26 -4.11 -15.83 27.22
N LYS A 27 -4.46 -16.65 26.23
CA LYS A 27 -3.49 -17.28 25.33
C LYS A 27 -2.86 -16.26 24.38
N GLN A 28 -3.68 -15.40 23.79
CA GLN A 28 -3.20 -14.37 22.87
C GLN A 28 -2.49 -13.24 23.63
N ALA A 29 -2.97 -12.88 24.82
CA ALA A 29 -2.34 -11.87 25.68
C ALA A 29 -0.91 -12.29 26.10
N ALA A 30 -0.69 -13.55 26.41
CA ALA A 30 0.64 -14.09 26.70
C ALA A 30 1.58 -13.95 25.48
N VAL A 31 1.07 -14.13 24.27
CA VAL A 31 1.86 -13.93 23.05
C VAL A 31 2.19 -12.44 22.83
N VAL A 32 1.24 -11.55 23.09
CA VAL A 32 1.49 -10.11 22.99
C VAL A 32 2.55 -9.70 24.02
N ARG A 33 2.43 -10.18 25.25
CA ARG A 33 3.43 -9.93 26.31
C ARG A 33 4.82 -10.40 25.86
N PHE A 34 4.94 -11.64 25.39
CA PHE A 34 6.17 -12.19 24.83
C PHE A 34 6.77 -11.29 23.72
N ILE A 35 5.94 -10.77 22.82
CA ILE A 35 6.42 -9.88 21.73
C ILE A 35 7.03 -8.59 22.29
N PHE A 36 6.42 -7.99 23.31
CA PHE A 36 6.92 -6.78 23.95
C PHE A 36 8.22 -7.05 24.71
N ASP A 37 8.28 -8.13 25.50
CA ASP A 37 9.46 -8.52 26.28
C ASP A 37 10.66 -8.78 25.36
N GLU A 38 10.50 -9.61 24.35
CA GLU A 38 11.55 -9.90 23.37
C GLU A 38 12.05 -8.63 22.66
N TYR A 39 11.14 -7.68 22.35
CA TYR A 39 11.54 -6.45 21.71
C TYR A 39 12.30 -5.52 22.65
N LEU A 40 11.91 -5.44 23.91
CA LEU A 40 12.61 -4.69 24.99
C LEU A 40 14.00 -5.27 25.27
N GLU A 41 14.16 -6.60 25.18
CA GLU A 41 15.48 -7.27 25.23
C GLU A 41 16.37 -6.99 24.01
N GLY A 42 15.86 -6.27 22.98
CA GLY A 42 16.62 -5.85 21.78
C GLY A 42 16.45 -6.75 20.58
N ASN A 43 15.67 -7.82 20.67
CA ASN A 43 15.38 -8.70 19.55
C ASN A 43 14.65 -7.97 18.41
N GLY A 44 15.07 -8.20 17.17
CA GLY A 44 14.44 -7.57 16.00
C GLY A 44 13.09 -8.19 15.68
N ILE A 45 12.16 -7.40 15.11
CA ILE A 45 10.80 -7.85 14.72
C ILE A 45 10.78 -9.13 13.86
N TRP A 46 11.79 -9.31 13.03
CA TRP A 46 11.91 -10.51 12.18
C TRP A 46 12.31 -11.76 12.97
N ARG A 47 13.17 -11.60 13.99
CA ARG A 47 13.58 -12.69 14.88
C ARG A 47 12.42 -13.13 15.74
N ILE A 48 11.65 -12.17 16.29
CA ILE A 48 10.43 -12.46 17.06
C ILE A 48 9.41 -13.22 16.20
N ALA A 49 9.14 -12.73 14.98
CA ALA A 49 8.22 -13.42 14.07
C ALA A 49 8.69 -14.84 13.74
N LYS A 50 10.00 -15.05 13.55
CA LYS A 50 10.57 -16.38 13.31
C LYS A 50 10.37 -17.30 14.52
N SER A 51 10.64 -16.84 15.73
CA SER A 51 10.45 -17.61 16.98
C SER A 51 9.00 -18.05 17.13
N LEU A 52 8.02 -17.16 16.91
CA LEU A 52 6.60 -17.50 16.97
C LEU A 52 6.18 -18.54 15.92
N ASN A 53 6.77 -18.48 14.72
CA ASN A 53 6.53 -19.45 13.66
C ASN A 53 7.13 -20.83 13.97
N GLU A 54 8.33 -20.87 14.54
CA GLU A 54 8.99 -22.11 14.98
C GLU A 54 8.18 -22.80 16.10
N GLN A 55 7.61 -22.02 17.01
CA GLN A 55 6.71 -22.50 18.06
C GLN A 55 5.29 -22.82 17.54
N LYS A 56 5.01 -22.62 16.24
CA LYS A 56 3.70 -22.84 15.61
C LYS A 56 2.54 -22.09 16.27
N ILE A 57 2.82 -20.91 16.83
CA ILE A 57 1.80 -20.07 17.47
C ILE A 57 0.88 -19.50 16.40
N PRO A 58 -0.45 -19.70 16.49
CA PRO A 58 -1.39 -19.23 15.48
C PRO A 58 -1.49 -17.70 15.48
N THR A 59 -1.62 -17.12 14.29
CA THR A 59 -2.00 -15.71 14.13
C THR A 59 -3.50 -15.54 14.37
N LYS A 60 -3.98 -14.30 14.46
CA LYS A 60 -5.40 -14.01 14.65
C LYS A 60 -6.33 -14.71 13.65
N THR A 61 -5.90 -14.87 12.41
CA THR A 61 -6.69 -15.54 11.36
C THR A 61 -6.48 -17.05 11.32
N GLY A 62 -5.55 -17.59 12.12
CA GLY A 62 -5.20 -19.01 12.19
C GLY A 62 -4.52 -19.59 10.95
N LYS A 63 -4.42 -18.83 9.88
CA LYS A 63 -3.97 -19.34 8.56
C LYS A 63 -2.62 -18.83 8.08
N ALA A 64 -2.15 -17.69 8.58
CA ALA A 64 -0.93 -17.05 8.09
C ALA A 64 0.19 -17.18 9.12
N ALA A 65 1.42 -17.31 8.63
CA ALA A 65 2.61 -17.22 9.47
C ALA A 65 2.78 -15.79 10.01
N TRP A 66 3.43 -15.67 11.17
CA TRP A 66 3.84 -14.38 11.71
C TRP A 66 4.83 -13.69 10.78
N LEU A 67 4.55 -12.45 10.44
CA LEU A 67 5.40 -11.60 9.62
C LEU A 67 5.92 -10.45 10.47
N GLY A 68 7.13 -9.94 10.18
CA GLY A 68 7.69 -8.79 10.91
C GLY A 68 6.75 -7.57 10.91
N GLY A 69 5.98 -7.37 9.83
CA GLY A 69 4.96 -6.32 9.77
C GLY A 69 3.84 -6.50 10.78
N ALA A 70 3.40 -7.73 11.06
CA ALA A 70 2.39 -8.00 12.08
C ALA A 70 2.93 -7.68 13.50
N ILE A 71 4.17 -8.08 13.78
CA ILE A 71 4.85 -7.73 15.05
C ILE A 71 4.95 -6.20 15.19
N TYR A 72 5.35 -5.49 14.13
CA TYR A 72 5.43 -4.03 14.13
C TYR A 72 4.08 -3.36 14.43
N ILE A 73 2.98 -3.87 13.86
CA ILE A 73 1.62 -3.36 14.12
C ILE A 73 1.23 -3.57 15.58
N ILE A 74 1.54 -4.73 16.17
CA ILE A 74 1.31 -5.02 17.58
C ILE A 74 2.10 -4.03 18.45
N LEU A 75 3.40 -3.91 18.25
CA LEU A 75 4.27 -3.01 19.03
C LEU A 75 3.85 -1.52 18.94
N LYS A 76 3.18 -1.12 17.86
CA LYS A 76 2.69 0.26 17.66
C LYS A 76 1.28 0.53 18.17
N ASN A 77 0.56 -0.48 18.59
CA ASN A 77 -0.84 -0.30 18.97
C ASN A 77 -0.97 0.04 20.46
N SER A 78 -1.42 1.26 20.76
CA SER A 78 -1.63 1.74 22.13
C SER A 78 -2.75 1.03 22.90
N ILE A 79 -3.57 0.21 22.23
CA ILE A 79 -4.63 -0.53 22.90
C ILE A 79 -4.10 -1.48 24.01
N TYR A 80 -2.86 -1.90 23.90
CA TYR A 80 -2.25 -2.81 24.86
C TYR A 80 -1.90 -2.17 26.21
N THR A 81 -1.94 -0.81 26.30
CA THR A 81 -1.81 -0.08 27.57
C THR A 81 -3.12 0.04 28.36
N GLY A 82 -4.21 -0.52 27.85
CA GLY A 82 -5.54 -0.39 28.46
C GLY A 82 -6.33 0.82 27.94
N ASP A 83 -5.74 1.63 27.08
CA ASP A 83 -6.38 2.84 26.55
C ASP A 83 -7.05 2.59 25.18
N LEU A 84 -8.23 3.12 25.00
CA LEU A 84 -8.98 3.04 23.77
C LEU A 84 -8.98 4.40 23.04
N LEU A 85 -8.26 4.48 21.92
CA LEU A 85 -8.29 5.66 21.04
C LEU A 85 -9.28 5.43 19.92
N LEU A 86 -10.38 6.21 19.91
CA LEU A 86 -11.40 6.17 18.88
C LEU A 86 -11.07 7.12 17.72
N GLN A 87 -11.74 6.90 16.58
CA GLN A 87 -11.59 7.70 15.36
C GLN A 87 -10.16 7.80 14.82
N LYS A 88 -9.35 6.72 14.99
CA LYS A 88 -8.03 6.61 14.36
C LYS A 88 -8.08 6.67 12.82
N THR A 89 -9.22 6.32 12.23
CA THR A 89 -9.45 6.32 10.79
C THR A 89 -10.87 6.79 10.49
N TYR A 90 -11.04 7.37 9.32
CA TYR A 90 -12.36 7.73 8.79
C TYR A 90 -12.52 7.20 7.35
N SER A 91 -13.73 7.00 6.92
CA SER A 91 -14.04 6.64 5.54
C SER A 91 -14.39 7.92 4.78
N GLU A 92 -13.73 8.16 3.65
CA GLU A 92 -14.18 9.19 2.73
C GLU A 92 -15.52 8.77 2.12
N ASP A 93 -16.42 9.75 1.96
CA ASP A 93 -17.70 9.55 1.28
C ASP A 93 -17.54 9.41 -0.25
N THR A 94 -16.55 8.64 -0.67
CA THR A 94 -16.29 8.31 -2.08
C THR A 94 -16.69 6.87 -2.37
N VAL A 95 -17.25 6.61 -3.55
CA VAL A 95 -17.49 5.23 -3.98
C VAL A 95 -16.38 4.85 -4.98
N PRO A 96 -15.60 3.80 -4.73
CA PRO A 96 -15.61 2.94 -3.54
C PRO A 96 -15.13 3.68 -2.27
N PHE A 97 -15.65 3.30 -1.11
CA PHE A 97 -15.25 3.88 0.17
C PHE A 97 -13.75 3.71 0.41
N VAL A 98 -13.04 4.81 0.54
CA VAL A 98 -11.62 4.81 0.87
C VAL A 98 -11.44 5.14 2.34
N ARG A 99 -10.88 4.20 3.09
CA ARG A 99 -10.56 4.40 4.50
C ARG A 99 -9.23 5.13 4.63
N ARG A 100 -9.23 6.29 5.28
CA ARG A 100 -8.04 7.09 5.55
C ARG A 100 -7.71 7.15 7.02
N LYS A 101 -6.43 7.32 7.31
CA LYS A 101 -5.97 7.58 8.67
C LYS A 101 -6.33 9.01 9.05
N ASN A 102 -6.87 9.19 10.26
CA ASN A 102 -7.18 10.50 10.81
C ASN A 102 -5.89 11.15 11.35
N HIS A 103 -5.50 12.27 10.78
CA HIS A 103 -4.34 13.06 11.19
C HIS A 103 -4.73 14.36 11.90
N GLY A 104 -5.99 14.47 12.34
CA GLY A 104 -6.57 15.66 12.97
C GLY A 104 -7.75 16.23 12.22
N GLU A 105 -8.17 15.63 11.09
CA GLU A 105 -9.34 16.04 10.32
C GLU A 105 -10.63 15.89 11.13
N TYR A 106 -10.70 14.86 11.98
CA TYR A 106 -11.80 14.60 12.90
C TYR A 106 -11.27 14.47 14.33
N ARG A 107 -12.08 14.93 15.31
CA ARG A 107 -11.75 14.83 16.72
C ARG A 107 -11.59 13.38 17.15
N GLN A 108 -10.40 13.02 17.64
CA GLN A 108 -10.14 11.72 18.25
C GLN A 108 -10.55 11.77 19.73
N VAL A 109 -11.03 10.65 20.24
CA VAL A 109 -11.42 10.51 21.66
C VAL A 109 -10.56 9.43 22.29
N LEU A 110 -9.81 9.80 23.32
CA LEU A 110 -9.04 8.85 24.13
C LEU A 110 -9.86 8.51 25.38
N ILE A 111 -10.06 7.22 25.61
CA ILE A 111 -10.66 6.68 26.83
C ILE A 111 -9.52 5.97 27.56
N GLU A 112 -9.12 6.53 28.69
CA GLU A 112 -8.06 5.96 29.51
C GLU A 112 -8.61 4.84 30.39
N ASN A 113 -7.83 3.77 30.59
CA ASN A 113 -8.19 2.61 31.41
C ASN A 113 -9.55 1.97 31.04
N ASP A 114 -9.84 1.88 29.74
CA ASP A 114 -11.06 1.28 29.19
C ASP A 114 -11.13 -0.23 29.45
N HIS A 115 -9.99 -0.90 29.46
CA HIS A 115 -9.88 -2.35 29.60
C HIS A 115 -8.56 -2.76 30.28
N GLU A 116 -8.45 -4.03 30.65
CA GLU A 116 -7.26 -4.56 31.33
C GLU A 116 -6.01 -4.49 30.40
N PRO A 117 -4.91 -3.84 30.86
CA PRO A 117 -3.70 -3.69 30.04
C PRO A 117 -2.90 -5.00 29.96
N ILE A 118 -2.24 -5.24 28.82
CA ILE A 118 -1.25 -6.32 28.66
C ILE A 118 0.15 -5.83 28.98
N VAL A 119 0.43 -4.57 28.74
CA VAL A 119 1.72 -3.91 28.99
C VAL A 119 1.51 -2.57 29.69
N THR A 120 2.48 -2.12 30.45
CA THR A 120 2.44 -0.80 31.09
C THR A 120 2.69 0.32 30.08
N HIS A 121 2.25 1.54 30.41
CA HIS A 121 2.53 2.72 29.60
C HIS A 121 4.04 2.94 29.43
N GLU A 122 4.83 2.70 30.48
CA GLU A 122 6.28 2.87 30.48
C GLU A 122 6.98 1.92 29.51
N GLU A 123 6.56 0.63 29.50
CA GLU A 123 7.06 -0.38 28.58
C GLU A 123 6.68 -0.02 27.12
N TYR A 124 5.45 0.38 26.90
CA TYR A 124 4.98 0.81 25.58
C TYR A 124 5.80 2.01 25.08
N GLU A 125 6.00 3.04 25.90
CA GLU A 125 6.81 4.19 25.53
C GLU A 125 8.26 3.83 25.26
N ALA A 126 8.86 2.92 26.06
CA ALA A 126 10.20 2.42 25.82
C ALA A 126 10.30 1.77 24.43
N VAL A 127 9.33 0.93 24.08
CA VAL A 127 9.22 0.32 22.74
C VAL A 127 9.10 1.39 21.64
N GLN A 128 8.26 2.43 21.84
CA GLN A 128 8.13 3.52 20.85
C GLN A 128 9.45 4.28 20.65
N ARG A 129 10.19 4.56 21.73
CA ARG A 129 11.53 5.18 21.65
C ARG A 129 12.51 4.31 20.86
N MET A 130 12.53 2.99 21.11
CA MET A 130 13.41 2.05 20.38
C MET A 130 13.03 1.96 18.88
N LEU A 131 11.75 1.94 18.55
CA LEU A 131 11.26 1.95 17.16
C LEU A 131 11.68 3.21 16.42
N LYS A 132 11.55 4.37 17.07
CA LYS A 132 11.94 5.68 16.51
C LYS A 132 13.46 5.76 16.29
N GLN A 133 14.26 5.30 17.25
CA GLN A 133 15.72 5.27 17.12
C GLN A 133 16.17 4.39 15.95
N LYS A 134 15.60 3.17 15.81
CA LYS A 134 15.91 2.28 14.68
C LYS A 134 15.52 2.91 13.33
N SER A 135 14.40 3.62 13.28
CA SER A 135 13.96 4.34 12.07
C SER A 135 14.91 5.46 11.70
N ASN A 136 15.37 6.25 12.69
CA ASN A 136 16.30 7.34 12.46
C ASN A 136 17.67 6.83 11.99
N ARG A 137 18.24 5.83 12.64
CA ARG A 137 19.50 5.19 12.18
C ARG A 137 19.41 4.66 10.74
N THR A 138 18.26 4.14 10.33
CA THR A 138 18.09 3.69 8.96
C THR A 138 18.07 4.85 7.97
N LYS A 139 17.51 6.00 8.36
CA LYS A 139 17.51 7.23 7.54
C LYS A 139 18.91 7.84 7.45
N GLU A 140 19.60 7.99 8.59
CA GLU A 140 20.97 8.50 8.66
C GLU A 140 21.92 7.67 7.79
N ASN A 141 21.89 6.33 7.90
CA ASN A 141 22.67 5.43 7.05
C ASN A 141 22.34 5.58 5.55
N GLN A 142 21.10 5.91 5.20
CA GLN A 142 20.71 6.15 3.79
C GLN A 142 21.18 7.52 3.28
N GLU A 143 21.29 8.50 4.16
CA GLU A 143 21.81 9.83 3.83
C GLU A 143 23.35 9.83 3.72
N GLU A 144 24.04 9.02 4.56
CA GLU A 144 25.50 8.87 4.51
C GLU A 144 26.01 8.06 3.32
N HIS A 145 25.21 7.13 2.78
CA HIS A 145 25.57 6.26 1.67
C HIS A 145 24.54 6.29 0.52
N PRO A 146 24.28 7.45 -0.10
CA PRO A 146 23.29 7.58 -1.16
C PRO A 146 23.64 6.78 -2.41
N GLU A 147 24.93 6.54 -2.67
CA GLU A 147 25.42 5.78 -3.83
C GLU A 147 25.16 4.25 -3.74
N GLU A 148 24.88 3.73 -2.55
CA GLU A 148 24.54 2.31 -2.34
C GLU A 148 23.06 1.98 -2.62
N ILE A 149 22.24 2.99 -2.90
CA ILE A 149 20.84 2.78 -3.22
C ILE A 149 20.73 2.35 -4.68
N SER A 150 20.56 1.04 -4.90
CA SER A 150 20.28 0.52 -6.24
C SER A 150 18.97 1.06 -6.80
N GLU A 151 18.96 1.45 -8.08
CA GLU A 151 17.79 1.90 -8.84
C GLU A 151 16.67 0.87 -8.95
N PHE A 152 16.98 -0.39 -8.71
CA PHE A 152 16.02 -1.50 -8.65
C PHE A 152 15.21 -1.51 -7.34
N LYS A 153 15.65 -0.78 -6.31
CA LYS A 153 14.97 -0.75 -5.00
C LYS A 153 13.53 -0.27 -5.14
N GLY A 154 12.59 -1.08 -4.65
CA GLY A 154 11.15 -0.81 -4.72
C GLY A 154 10.51 -1.01 -6.09
N LYS A 155 11.30 -1.31 -7.14
CA LYS A 155 10.79 -1.57 -8.49
C LYS A 155 10.68 -3.05 -8.85
N VAL A 156 11.36 -3.94 -8.15
CA VAL A 156 11.33 -5.39 -8.40
C VAL A 156 10.27 -6.04 -7.52
N ILE A 157 9.25 -6.62 -8.16
CA ILE A 157 8.06 -7.18 -7.51
C ILE A 157 7.95 -8.68 -7.85
N CYS A 158 7.56 -9.46 -6.88
CA CYS A 158 7.33 -10.90 -7.06
C CYS A 158 6.00 -11.16 -7.77
N GLY A 159 6.02 -11.84 -8.92
CA GLY A 159 4.80 -12.21 -9.66
C GLY A 159 3.96 -13.27 -8.97
N ILE A 160 4.53 -14.08 -8.07
CA ILE A 160 3.79 -15.11 -7.33
C ILE A 160 3.00 -14.51 -6.16
N CYS A 161 3.64 -13.66 -5.33
CA CYS A 161 3.04 -13.20 -4.07
C CYS A 161 2.85 -11.68 -3.96
N GLY A 162 3.23 -10.90 -4.98
CA GLY A 162 3.09 -9.45 -5.02
C GLY A 162 4.04 -8.68 -4.09
N SER A 163 4.92 -9.36 -3.34
CA SER A 163 5.85 -8.69 -2.42
C SER A 163 7.05 -8.12 -3.17
N SER A 164 7.67 -7.06 -2.63
CA SER A 164 8.90 -6.50 -3.17
C SER A 164 10.07 -7.47 -3.03
N TYR A 165 11.03 -7.36 -3.94
CA TYR A 165 12.34 -7.97 -3.81
C TYR A 165 13.27 -7.06 -3.02
N ASN A 166 14.08 -7.66 -2.14
CA ASN A 166 15.08 -6.97 -1.35
C ASN A 166 16.48 -7.32 -1.82
N ARG A 167 17.32 -6.29 -1.90
CA ARG A 167 18.74 -6.41 -2.26
C ARG A 167 19.52 -7.08 -1.12
N GLN A 168 20.35 -8.07 -1.46
CA GLN A 168 21.27 -8.73 -0.56
C GLN A 168 22.67 -8.68 -1.16
N ALA A 169 23.56 -7.91 -0.55
CA ALA A 169 24.96 -7.86 -0.93
C ALA A 169 25.77 -8.75 0.02
N LYS A 170 26.49 -9.73 -0.53
CA LYS A 170 27.43 -10.57 0.22
C LYS A 170 28.79 -10.44 -0.44
N LYS A 171 29.81 -10.19 0.36
CA LYS A 171 31.21 -10.29 -0.10
C LYS A 171 31.62 -11.75 -0.04
N ASP A 172 32.21 -12.25 -1.10
CA ASP A 172 32.83 -13.56 -1.12
C ASP A 172 34.18 -13.55 -0.40
N ARG A 173 34.84 -14.72 -0.32
CA ARG A 173 36.16 -14.85 0.34
C ARG A 173 37.26 -14.03 -0.35
N THR A 174 37.04 -13.62 -1.59
CA THR A 174 37.98 -12.80 -2.37
C THR A 174 37.69 -11.32 -2.28
N GLY A 175 36.66 -10.90 -1.48
CA GLY A 175 36.23 -9.52 -1.33
C GLY A 175 35.30 -9.02 -2.44
N LYS A 176 34.99 -9.84 -3.46
CA LYS A 176 34.09 -9.49 -4.55
C LYS A 176 32.65 -9.47 -4.05
N SER A 177 31.95 -8.38 -4.30
CA SER A 177 30.53 -8.21 -3.94
C SER A 177 29.66 -9.04 -4.88
N ASN A 178 28.93 -9.99 -4.32
CA ASN A 178 27.88 -10.73 -5.02
C ASN A 178 26.53 -10.18 -4.59
N VAL A 179 25.88 -9.43 -5.48
CA VAL A 179 24.60 -8.78 -5.22
C VAL A 179 23.48 -9.62 -5.80
N THR A 180 22.55 -9.99 -4.93
CA THR A 180 21.36 -10.77 -5.29
C THR A 180 20.09 -10.08 -4.81
N TRP A 181 19.00 -10.37 -5.48
CA TRP A 181 17.66 -9.92 -5.15
C TRP A 181 16.78 -11.11 -4.79
N SER A 182 16.04 -11.03 -3.70
CA SER A 182 15.18 -12.10 -3.22
C SER A 182 13.85 -11.54 -2.72
N CYS A 183 12.77 -12.27 -2.98
CA CYS A 183 11.44 -11.92 -2.51
C CYS A 183 11.42 -11.74 -0.98
N ALA A 184 10.81 -10.67 -0.51
CA ALA A 184 10.75 -10.35 0.92
C ALA A 184 10.10 -11.47 1.74
N ARG A 185 9.07 -12.14 1.22
CA ARG A 185 8.45 -13.30 1.89
C ARG A 185 9.37 -14.51 1.93
N ARG A 186 10.12 -14.80 0.86
CA ARG A 186 11.10 -15.88 0.82
C ARG A 186 12.23 -15.65 1.83
N ILE A 187 12.67 -14.40 2.02
CA ILE A 187 13.71 -14.05 3.00
C ILE A 187 13.23 -14.36 4.43
N GLN A 188 11.94 -14.15 4.71
CA GLN A 188 11.36 -14.43 6.03
C GLN A 188 11.29 -15.92 6.31
N THR A 189 10.75 -16.67 5.38
CA THR A 189 10.66 -18.12 5.46
C THR A 189 10.59 -18.68 4.03
N LYS A 190 11.47 -19.61 3.70
CA LYS A 190 11.56 -20.20 2.34
C LYS A 190 10.22 -20.71 1.81
N ASN A 191 9.37 -21.24 2.69
CA ASN A 191 8.08 -21.82 2.34
C ASN A 191 6.98 -20.79 2.02
N LEU A 192 7.21 -19.49 2.29
CA LEU A 192 6.19 -18.45 2.03
C LEU A 192 6.17 -17.98 0.57
N CYS A 193 7.24 -18.21 -0.17
CA CYS A 193 7.31 -17.93 -1.59
C CYS A 193 8.46 -18.71 -2.22
N GLU A 194 8.17 -19.46 -3.28
CA GLU A 194 9.13 -20.32 -3.98
C GLU A 194 9.82 -19.61 -5.14
N ASN A 195 9.51 -18.34 -5.40
CA ASN A 195 10.11 -17.61 -6.52
C ASN A 195 11.63 -17.46 -6.40
N ASP A 196 12.31 -17.35 -7.52
CA ASP A 196 13.77 -17.44 -7.61
C ASP A 196 14.51 -16.23 -7.02
N ILE A 197 15.77 -16.48 -6.65
CA ILE A 197 16.74 -15.45 -6.30
C ILE A 197 17.42 -15.01 -7.61
N ILE A 198 17.49 -13.71 -7.85
CA ILE A 198 18.03 -13.13 -9.07
C ILE A 198 19.30 -12.36 -8.75
N LYS A 199 20.34 -12.50 -9.56
CA LYS A 199 21.53 -11.66 -9.48
C LYS A 199 21.23 -10.28 -10.08
N GLU A 200 21.82 -9.22 -9.51
CA GLU A 200 21.67 -7.86 -10.02
C GLU A 200 22.08 -7.77 -11.50
N SER A 201 23.17 -8.44 -11.88
CA SER A 201 23.63 -8.52 -13.28
C SER A 201 22.62 -9.15 -14.25
N GLN A 202 21.75 -10.05 -13.77
CA GLN A 202 20.69 -10.62 -14.61
C GLN A 202 19.58 -9.60 -14.88
N LEU A 203 19.26 -8.75 -13.89
CA LEU A 203 18.29 -7.63 -14.08
C LEU A 203 18.84 -6.62 -15.07
N GLU A 204 20.14 -6.30 -14.97
CA GLU A 204 20.83 -5.38 -15.87
C GLU A 204 20.85 -5.91 -17.31
N GLN A 205 21.25 -7.18 -17.49
CA GLN A 205 21.25 -7.82 -18.80
C GLN A 205 19.86 -7.93 -19.41
N ALA A 206 18.85 -8.29 -18.61
CA ALA A 206 17.48 -8.36 -19.08
C ALA A 206 16.97 -6.98 -19.55
N PHE A 207 17.37 -5.90 -18.86
CA PHE A 207 17.05 -4.54 -19.31
C PHE A 207 17.68 -4.22 -20.66
N VAL A 208 18.96 -4.55 -20.84
CA VAL A 208 19.67 -4.35 -22.13
C VAL A 208 18.96 -5.10 -23.27
N ILE A 209 18.58 -6.35 -23.04
CA ILE A 209 17.85 -7.14 -24.04
C ILE A 209 16.49 -6.51 -24.35
N MET A 210 15.75 -6.11 -23.32
CA MET A 210 14.45 -5.43 -23.49
C MET A 210 14.59 -4.13 -24.28
N TRP A 211 15.59 -3.29 -23.92
CA TRP A 211 15.87 -2.05 -24.63
C TRP A 211 16.13 -2.29 -26.11
N ASN A 212 17.05 -3.21 -26.44
CA ASN A 212 17.45 -3.48 -27.81
C ASN A 212 16.27 -4.01 -28.64
N LYS A 213 15.45 -4.91 -28.07
CA LYS A 213 14.22 -5.37 -28.73
C LYS A 213 13.24 -4.22 -28.99
N LEU A 214 13.00 -3.39 -27.96
CA LEU A 214 12.05 -2.29 -28.08
C LEU A 214 12.53 -1.19 -29.04
N SER A 215 13.84 -0.88 -29.04
CA SER A 215 14.44 0.10 -29.94
C SER A 215 14.33 -0.35 -31.40
N ASN A 216 14.61 -1.62 -31.67
CA ASN A 216 14.53 -2.17 -33.03
C ASN A 216 13.10 -2.22 -33.58
N HIS A 217 12.09 -2.38 -32.73
CA HIS A 217 10.67 -2.46 -33.13
C HIS A 217 9.86 -1.22 -32.73
N CYS A 218 10.54 -0.11 -32.40
CA CYS A 218 9.89 1.12 -31.94
C CYS A 218 8.82 1.62 -32.90
N ASP A 219 9.16 1.65 -34.20
CA ASP A 219 8.26 2.17 -35.22
C ASP A 219 7.06 1.26 -35.51
N GLU A 220 7.22 -0.04 -35.32
CA GLU A 220 6.16 -1.03 -35.54
C GLU A 220 5.18 -1.11 -34.36
N ILE A 221 5.64 -0.86 -33.13
CA ILE A 221 4.84 -1.05 -31.90
C ILE A 221 4.35 0.30 -31.36
N LEU A 222 5.26 1.27 -31.17
CA LEU A 222 4.94 2.48 -30.43
C LEU A 222 4.31 3.57 -31.30
N ILE A 223 4.63 3.65 -32.59
CA ILE A 223 4.04 4.66 -33.49
C ILE A 223 2.54 4.37 -33.73
N PRO A 224 2.12 3.15 -34.07
CA PRO A 224 0.69 2.84 -34.17
C PRO A 224 -0.06 3.10 -32.85
N LEU A 225 0.49 2.65 -31.70
CA LEU A 225 -0.10 2.92 -30.39
C LEU A 225 -0.26 4.41 -30.13
N MET A 226 0.77 5.22 -30.44
CA MET A 226 0.70 6.67 -30.29
C MET A 226 -0.41 7.28 -31.15
N HIS A 227 -0.56 6.85 -32.41
CA HIS A 227 -1.62 7.32 -33.32
C HIS A 227 -3.01 6.97 -32.81
N GLU A 228 -3.23 5.75 -32.32
CA GLU A 228 -4.49 5.36 -31.70
C GLU A 228 -4.81 6.22 -30.46
N LEU A 229 -3.84 6.46 -29.61
CA LEU A 229 -4.02 7.33 -28.43
C LEU A 229 -4.28 8.80 -28.81
N GLU A 230 -3.73 9.29 -29.94
CA GLU A 230 -3.98 10.64 -30.45
C GLU A 230 -5.38 10.81 -31.03
N GLN A 231 -5.93 9.78 -31.66
CA GLN A 231 -7.31 9.80 -32.18
C GLN A 231 -8.36 9.93 -31.08
N LEU A 232 -8.04 9.49 -29.87
CA LEU A 232 -8.89 9.66 -28.69
C LEU A 232 -8.84 11.13 -28.24
N LYS A 233 -9.52 12.04 -28.96
CA LYS A 233 -9.54 13.51 -28.72
C LYS A 233 -9.83 13.83 -27.26
N VAL A 234 -8.78 14.08 -26.49
CA VAL A 234 -8.86 14.48 -25.09
C VAL A 234 -8.68 15.99 -24.97
N THR A 235 -9.77 16.72 -24.78
CA THR A 235 -9.77 18.19 -24.66
C THR A 235 -9.20 18.68 -23.31
N PRO A 236 -8.62 19.91 -23.26
CA PRO A 236 -8.10 20.53 -22.03
C PRO A 236 -9.12 20.67 -20.88
N MET A 237 -10.41 20.62 -21.21
CA MET A 237 -11.53 20.81 -20.28
C MET A 237 -11.78 19.68 -19.28
N ILE A 238 -11.04 18.58 -19.33
CA ILE A 238 -11.33 17.40 -18.48
C ILE A 238 -11.15 17.69 -17.00
N GLN A 239 -10.15 18.50 -16.63
CA GLN A 239 -9.89 18.80 -15.22
C GLN A 239 -11.01 19.69 -14.63
N GLU A 240 -11.39 20.70 -15.38
CA GLU A 240 -12.51 21.58 -14.99
C GLU A 240 -13.84 20.80 -14.91
N GLN A 241 -14.04 19.86 -15.82
CA GLN A 241 -15.21 18.99 -15.81
C GLN A 241 -15.21 18.02 -14.63
N LEU A 242 -14.06 17.50 -14.23
CA LEU A 242 -13.91 16.68 -13.02
C LEU A 242 -14.24 17.47 -11.75
N GLU A 243 -13.74 18.69 -11.62
CA GLU A 243 -14.01 19.56 -10.48
C GLU A 243 -15.50 19.93 -10.38
N ARG A 244 -16.14 20.18 -11.53
CA ARG A 244 -17.61 20.43 -11.59
C ARG A 244 -18.41 19.22 -11.15
N LEU A 245 -18.05 18.03 -11.64
CA LEU A 245 -18.72 16.78 -11.27
C LEU A 245 -18.51 16.44 -9.80
N GLU A 246 -17.33 16.72 -9.24
CA GLU A 246 -17.08 16.54 -7.81
C GLU A 246 -17.94 17.46 -6.96
N LYS A 247 -18.08 18.73 -7.33
CA LYS A 247 -18.99 19.67 -6.66
C LYS A 247 -20.44 19.21 -6.73
N GLN A 248 -20.90 18.75 -7.89
CA GLN A 248 -22.27 18.22 -8.05
C GLN A 248 -22.51 16.97 -7.18
N ILE A 249 -21.54 16.05 -7.12
CA ILE A 249 -21.63 14.87 -6.25
C ILE A 249 -21.73 15.27 -4.78
N GLN A 250 -20.95 16.26 -4.34
CA GLN A 250 -20.98 16.75 -2.97
C GLN A 250 -22.32 17.40 -2.64
N GLU A 251 -22.89 18.19 -3.56
CA GLU A 251 -24.19 18.82 -3.39
C GLU A 251 -25.30 17.78 -3.26
N GLN A 252 -25.33 16.78 -4.13
CA GLN A 252 -26.33 15.69 -4.06
C GLN A 252 -26.21 14.88 -2.76
N LYS A 253 -24.98 14.68 -2.25
CA LYS A 253 -24.76 14.02 -0.96
C LYS A 253 -25.31 14.83 0.20
N LYS A 254 -25.10 16.15 0.22
CA LYS A 254 -25.69 17.05 1.23
C LYS A 254 -27.22 17.01 1.19
N GLN A 255 -27.81 17.03 -0.01
CA GLN A 255 -29.25 16.91 -0.17
C GLN A 255 -29.80 15.60 0.40
N ARG A 256 -29.08 14.48 0.16
CA ARG A 256 -29.43 13.17 0.73
C ARG A 256 -29.36 13.17 2.26
N GLU A 257 -28.35 13.79 2.85
CA GLU A 257 -28.20 13.91 4.31
C GLU A 257 -29.33 14.72 4.92
N ILE A 258 -29.69 15.85 4.32
CA ILE A 258 -30.84 16.67 4.74
C ILE A 258 -32.12 15.85 4.65
N LEU A 259 -32.35 15.16 3.54
CA LEU A 259 -33.51 14.31 3.34
C LEU A 259 -33.62 13.20 4.39
N ASN A 260 -32.52 12.54 4.70
CA ASN A 260 -32.44 11.51 5.73
C ASN A 260 -32.73 12.10 7.12
N HIS A 261 -32.23 13.30 7.41
CA HIS A 261 -32.50 13.98 8.68
C HIS A 261 -33.98 14.35 8.84
N LEU A 262 -34.59 14.84 7.77
CA LEU A 262 -36.03 15.16 7.77
C LEU A 262 -36.91 13.92 7.95
N ALA A 263 -36.51 12.80 7.33
CA ALA A 263 -37.20 11.52 7.49
C ALA A 263 -37.05 10.93 8.92
N SER A 264 -35.87 11.05 9.51
CA SER A 264 -35.61 10.58 10.89
C SER A 264 -36.32 11.42 11.95
N GLY A 265 -36.65 12.67 11.63
CA GLY A 265 -37.44 13.59 12.47
C GLY A 265 -38.95 13.50 12.25
N GLU A 266 -39.43 12.53 11.46
CA GLU A 266 -40.84 12.37 11.07
C GLU A 266 -41.45 13.67 10.42
N MET A 267 -40.61 14.52 9.82
CA MET A 267 -41.01 15.77 9.21
C MET A 267 -41.56 15.61 7.78
N ILE A 268 -41.35 14.45 7.16
CA ILE A 268 -41.80 14.14 5.80
C ILE A 268 -42.40 12.72 5.76
N ASP A 269 -43.37 12.54 4.86
CA ASP A 269 -43.99 11.23 4.68
C ASP A 269 -43.08 10.30 3.88
N SER A 270 -43.29 8.99 4.04
CA SER A 270 -42.44 7.94 3.41
C SER A 270 -42.53 7.91 1.88
N ALA A 271 -43.66 8.33 1.28
CA ALA A 271 -43.81 8.35 -0.16
C ALA A 271 -42.95 9.47 -0.77
N PHE A 272 -43.01 10.65 -0.20
CA PHE A 272 -42.16 11.79 -0.59
C PHE A 272 -40.69 11.50 -0.39
N TYR A 273 -40.32 10.86 0.74
CA TYR A 273 -38.95 10.44 1.01
C TYR A 273 -38.44 9.51 -0.09
N MET A 274 -39.17 8.45 -0.43
CA MET A 274 -38.77 7.48 -1.46
C MET A 274 -38.66 8.14 -2.85
N GLU A 275 -39.53 9.02 -3.21
CA GLU A 275 -39.48 9.74 -4.48
C GLU A 275 -38.22 10.62 -4.56
N GLN A 276 -37.98 11.45 -3.55
CA GLN A 276 -36.79 12.32 -3.53
C GLN A 276 -35.49 11.55 -3.44
N GLN A 277 -35.45 10.47 -2.67
CA GLN A 277 -34.30 9.57 -2.61
C GLN A 277 -33.97 8.98 -3.98
N SER A 278 -35.00 8.49 -4.70
CA SER A 278 -34.81 7.92 -6.05
C SER A 278 -34.23 8.96 -7.03
N VAL A 279 -34.69 10.20 -6.96
CA VAL A 279 -34.19 11.30 -7.81
C VAL A 279 -32.72 11.60 -7.49
N ILE A 280 -32.37 11.70 -6.20
CA ILE A 280 -31.00 11.99 -5.75
C ILE A 280 -30.06 10.85 -6.14
N GLU A 281 -30.46 9.58 -5.93
CA GLU A 281 -29.66 8.42 -6.30
C GLU A 281 -29.40 8.35 -7.80
N LYS A 282 -30.41 8.60 -8.62
CA LYS A 282 -30.28 8.65 -10.08
C LYS A 282 -29.25 9.70 -10.50
N ARG A 283 -29.34 10.92 -9.96
CA ARG A 283 -28.38 12.00 -10.24
C ARG A 283 -26.97 11.67 -9.79
N LEU A 284 -26.82 11.08 -8.58
CA LEU A 284 -25.52 10.61 -8.10
C LEU A 284 -24.91 9.58 -9.03
N MET A 285 -25.67 8.61 -9.49
CA MET A 285 -25.21 7.56 -10.42
C MET A 285 -24.79 8.16 -11.78
N GLU A 286 -25.54 9.12 -12.31
CA GLU A 286 -25.22 9.83 -13.55
C GLU A 286 -23.90 10.62 -13.42
N CYS A 287 -23.74 11.39 -12.32
CA CYS A 287 -22.51 12.13 -12.04
C CYS A 287 -21.31 11.21 -11.84
N GLN A 288 -21.47 10.08 -11.17
CA GLN A 288 -20.41 9.08 -10.97
C GLN A 288 -19.97 8.45 -12.30
N ARG A 289 -20.91 8.04 -13.16
CA ARG A 289 -20.62 7.53 -14.51
C ARG A 289 -19.86 8.55 -15.35
N ALA A 290 -20.30 9.81 -15.32
CA ALA A 290 -19.63 10.89 -16.03
C ALA A 290 -18.19 11.12 -15.50
N LYS A 291 -18.01 11.08 -14.18
CA LYS A 291 -16.69 11.17 -13.52
C LYS A 291 -15.77 10.02 -13.96
N GLU A 292 -16.27 8.78 -13.98
CA GLU A 292 -15.48 7.64 -14.46
C GLU A 292 -15.03 7.80 -15.91
N GLN A 293 -15.92 8.27 -16.79
CA GLN A 293 -15.58 8.54 -18.18
C GLN A 293 -14.49 9.62 -18.29
N CYS A 294 -14.58 10.69 -17.52
CA CYS A 294 -13.55 11.73 -17.47
C CYS A 294 -12.20 11.18 -16.97
N LEU A 295 -12.22 10.33 -15.93
CA LEU A 295 -11.01 9.69 -15.41
C LEU A 295 -10.36 8.75 -16.42
N ARG A 296 -11.15 7.98 -17.19
CA ARG A 296 -10.63 7.15 -18.30
C ARG A 296 -9.92 8.00 -19.34
N LYS A 297 -10.54 9.10 -19.78
CA LYS A 297 -9.93 10.05 -20.72
C LYS A 297 -8.65 10.68 -20.17
N SER A 298 -8.62 11.02 -18.88
CA SER A 298 -7.42 11.55 -18.21
C SER A 298 -6.27 10.54 -18.20
N ARG A 299 -6.55 9.24 -17.95
CA ARG A 299 -5.56 8.16 -18.02
C ARG A 299 -4.98 8.04 -19.44
N GLN A 300 -5.80 8.02 -20.46
CA GLN A 300 -5.38 7.94 -21.85
C GLN A 300 -4.46 9.12 -22.25
N ARG A 301 -4.76 10.34 -21.78
CA ARG A 301 -3.86 11.50 -21.98
C ARG A 301 -2.51 11.30 -21.31
N LYS A 302 -2.48 10.73 -20.10
CA LYS A 302 -1.24 10.42 -19.41
C LYS A 302 -0.43 9.35 -20.15
N GLU A 303 -1.09 8.30 -20.63
CA GLU A 303 -0.49 7.24 -21.44
C GLU A 303 0.08 7.78 -22.74
N LEU A 304 -0.65 8.64 -23.46
CA LEU A 304 -0.15 9.32 -24.66
C LEU A 304 1.11 10.13 -24.38
N LYS A 305 1.10 10.96 -23.32
CA LYS A 305 2.28 11.75 -22.93
C LYS A 305 3.47 10.85 -22.63
N GLN A 306 3.25 9.79 -21.87
CA GLN A 306 4.29 8.84 -21.49
C GLN A 306 4.81 8.02 -22.68
N THR A 307 3.95 7.69 -23.64
CA THR A 307 4.35 7.02 -24.89
C THR A 307 5.20 7.95 -25.75
N LYS A 308 4.85 9.24 -25.89
CA LYS A 308 5.68 10.24 -26.57
C LYS A 308 7.05 10.41 -25.91
N GLU A 309 7.09 10.43 -24.59
CA GLU A 309 8.35 10.49 -23.83
C GLU A 309 9.18 9.23 -24.05
N LEU A 310 8.58 8.06 -24.06
CA LEU A 310 9.27 6.80 -24.33
C LEU A 310 9.89 6.79 -25.74
N ILE A 311 9.12 7.16 -26.77
CA ILE A 311 9.62 7.28 -28.15
C ILE A 311 10.79 8.26 -28.21
N LYS A 312 10.70 9.40 -27.51
CA LYS A 312 11.79 10.38 -27.44
C LYS A 312 13.05 9.80 -26.83
N TRP A 313 12.95 8.99 -25.77
CA TRP A 313 14.09 8.32 -25.16
C TRP A 313 14.71 7.27 -26.08
N LEU A 314 13.88 6.47 -26.77
CA LEU A 314 14.35 5.47 -27.73
C LEU A 314 15.04 6.10 -28.95
N LYS A 315 14.51 7.22 -29.48
CA LYS A 315 15.11 7.93 -30.62
C LYS A 315 16.37 8.74 -30.26
N LYS A 316 16.51 9.18 -29.02
CA LYS A 316 17.70 9.89 -28.52
C LYS A 316 18.77 8.96 -27.96
N GLY A 317 18.37 7.81 -27.47
CA GLY A 317 19.26 6.81 -26.92
C GLY A 317 20.01 6.04 -28.01
N PRO A 318 20.93 5.17 -27.61
CA PRO A 318 21.65 4.32 -28.57
C PRO A 318 20.68 3.33 -29.22
N ALA A 319 20.81 3.14 -30.54
CA ALA A 319 20.04 2.14 -31.27
C ALA A 319 20.32 0.72 -30.76
N TYR A 320 21.55 0.49 -30.27
CA TYR A 320 21.98 -0.74 -29.62
C TYR A 320 22.70 -0.41 -28.31
N LEU A 321 22.27 -1.01 -27.22
CA LEU A 321 22.83 -0.84 -25.89
C LEU A 321 23.76 -2.03 -25.59
N GLU A 322 25.05 -1.74 -25.38
CA GLU A 322 26.06 -2.79 -25.07
C GLU A 322 26.08 -3.15 -23.58
N GLY A 323 25.76 -2.20 -22.71
CA GLY A 323 25.77 -2.36 -21.27
C GLY A 323 24.62 -1.64 -20.59
N TYR A 324 24.43 -1.92 -19.31
CA TYR A 324 23.35 -1.32 -18.52
C TYR A 324 23.52 0.20 -18.34
N ASP A 325 22.48 0.95 -18.60
CA ASP A 325 22.41 2.40 -18.39
C ASP A 325 21.31 2.73 -17.35
N LYS A 326 21.76 3.23 -16.21
CA LYS A 326 20.91 3.62 -15.07
C LYS A 326 19.91 4.73 -15.42
N THR A 327 20.34 5.70 -16.24
CA THR A 327 19.52 6.86 -16.62
C THR A 327 18.37 6.42 -17.51
N LEU A 328 18.65 5.59 -18.51
CA LEU A 328 17.64 5.01 -19.39
C LEU A 328 16.68 4.13 -18.63
N PHE A 329 17.19 3.27 -17.73
CA PHE A 329 16.35 2.44 -16.87
C PHE A 329 15.38 3.29 -16.03
N GLN A 330 15.89 4.31 -15.33
CA GLN A 330 15.07 5.20 -14.53
C GLN A 330 14.05 6.00 -15.34
N ALA A 331 14.41 6.35 -16.59
CA ALA A 331 13.54 7.12 -17.46
C ALA A 331 12.30 6.34 -17.90
N ILE A 332 12.44 5.06 -18.26
CA ILE A 332 11.38 4.30 -18.93
C ILE A 332 10.71 3.22 -18.09
N VAL A 333 11.44 2.59 -17.12
CA VAL A 333 10.92 1.47 -16.35
C VAL A 333 10.15 1.95 -15.11
N LYS A 334 8.93 1.46 -14.97
CA LYS A 334 8.09 1.66 -13.78
C LYS A 334 8.38 0.59 -12.74
N GLN A 335 8.32 -0.68 -13.14
CA GLN A 335 8.62 -1.84 -12.27
C GLN A 335 8.99 -3.06 -13.10
N ILE A 336 9.60 -4.05 -12.44
CA ILE A 336 9.95 -5.37 -12.98
C ILE A 336 9.15 -6.41 -12.20
N ILE A 337 8.40 -7.25 -12.89
CA ILE A 337 7.69 -8.37 -12.29
C ILE A 337 8.51 -9.62 -12.53
N VAL A 338 8.85 -10.30 -11.44
CA VAL A 338 9.64 -11.53 -11.47
C VAL A 338 8.71 -12.73 -11.41
N ASN A 339 8.60 -13.47 -12.50
CA ASN A 339 7.94 -14.77 -12.58
C ASN A 339 8.98 -15.90 -12.58
N PRO A 340 8.62 -17.17 -12.36
CA PRO A 340 9.57 -18.27 -12.25
C PRO A 340 10.54 -18.42 -13.44
N ASN A 341 10.13 -18.10 -14.66
CA ASN A 341 10.96 -18.29 -15.86
C ASN A 341 11.13 -17.03 -16.71
N GLU A 342 10.60 -15.90 -16.26
CA GLU A 342 10.61 -14.67 -17.04
C GLU A 342 10.68 -13.41 -16.17
N LEU A 343 11.20 -12.34 -16.76
CA LEU A 343 11.19 -10.99 -16.21
C LEU A 343 10.29 -10.13 -17.10
N VAL A 344 9.20 -9.60 -16.51
CA VAL A 344 8.29 -8.71 -17.22
C VAL A 344 8.58 -7.27 -16.81
N PHE A 345 9.01 -6.46 -17.78
CA PHE A 345 9.26 -5.04 -17.57
C PHE A 345 7.96 -4.26 -17.81
N GLN A 346 7.43 -3.68 -16.76
CA GLN A 346 6.34 -2.73 -16.89
C GLN A 346 6.90 -1.32 -17.12
N LEU A 347 6.63 -0.75 -18.28
CA LEU A 347 7.08 0.58 -18.64
C LEU A 347 6.15 1.67 -18.06
N LYS A 348 6.62 2.91 -18.00
CA LYS A 348 5.85 4.04 -17.43
C LYS A 348 4.57 4.34 -18.22
N ASN A 349 4.54 4.05 -19.53
CA ASN A 349 3.36 4.20 -20.37
C ASN A 349 2.35 3.05 -20.29
N GLY A 350 2.62 2.04 -19.47
CA GLY A 350 1.73 0.90 -19.23
C GLY A 350 2.04 -0.35 -20.05
N LEU A 351 2.93 -0.30 -21.03
CA LEU A 351 3.38 -1.49 -21.77
C LEU A 351 4.12 -2.47 -20.86
N GLN A 352 3.98 -3.75 -21.20
CA GLN A 352 4.64 -4.87 -20.54
C GLN A 352 5.38 -5.74 -21.54
#